data_92c6a77e8eb6cbf771edc21ffd568944
#
_entry.id   92c6a77e8eb6cbf771edc21ffd568944
#
_cell.length_a   1.000
_cell.length_b   1.000
_cell.length_c   1.000
_cell.angle_alpha   90.00
_cell.angle_beta   90.00
_cell.angle_gamma   90.00
#
_symmetry.space_group_name_H-M   'P 1'
#
loop_
_entity.id
_entity.type
_entity.pdbx_description
1 polymer ?
#
loop_
_entity_poly.entity_id
_entity_poly.type
_entity_poly.pdbx_seq_one_letter_code
_entity_poly.pdbx_strand_id
1 'polypeptide(L)'
;QRLAHDKDLVESRSIIVKAKAIISRYSNATDEHFAKMRAELEHADLSEKAKRDVLRGFDKSSGQSKIIAIQLWAYETQIVEVMDQIITELTNKRKQWYVRDDRIVFGNASLHQLISKKMERVQQLGEQEEELRRSAVKRANENLDKVN
;
A
#
# COMPACT_ATOMS: atom_id res chain seq x y z
N GLN A 1 9.29 -11.52 14.66
CA GLN A 1 9.94 -12.84 14.54
C GLN A 1 10.98 -12.87 13.40
N ARG A 2 10.65 -12.41 12.17
CA ARG A 2 11.53 -12.54 11.01
C ARG A 2 12.89 -11.85 11.17
N LEU A 3 12.92 -10.62 11.69
CA LEU A 3 14.16 -9.87 11.93
C LEU A 3 15.11 -10.58 12.92
N ALA A 4 14.57 -11.42 13.78
CA ALA A 4 15.35 -12.18 14.74
C ALA A 4 16.16 -13.31 14.07
N HIS A 5 15.68 -13.85 12.95
CA HIS A 5 16.35 -14.92 12.21
C HIS A 5 17.27 -14.40 11.10
N ASP A 6 17.04 -13.17 10.63
CA ASP A 6 17.84 -12.50 9.59
C ASP A 6 18.98 -11.68 10.22
N LYS A 7 20.04 -12.39 10.65
CA LYS A 7 21.15 -11.78 11.43
C LYS A 7 21.81 -10.57 10.79
N ASP A 8 21.90 -10.57 9.47
CA ASP A 8 22.55 -9.49 8.69
C ASP A 8 21.56 -8.60 7.96
N LEU A 9 20.25 -8.80 8.18
CA LEU A 9 19.15 -8.08 7.57
C LEU A 9 19.16 -8.13 6.02
N VAL A 10 19.80 -9.16 5.44
CA VAL A 10 19.94 -9.33 3.99
C VAL A 10 18.60 -9.70 3.36
N GLU A 11 17.89 -10.66 3.96
CA GLU A 11 16.56 -11.05 3.49
C GLU A 11 15.56 -9.89 3.63
N SER A 12 15.58 -9.20 4.76
CA SER A 12 14.72 -8.06 5.03
C SER A 12 14.93 -6.95 4.00
N ARG A 13 16.18 -6.64 3.65
CA ARG A 13 16.50 -5.69 2.59
C ARG A 13 15.98 -6.13 1.23
N SER A 14 16.18 -7.41 0.88
CA SER A 14 15.69 -7.98 -0.37
C SER A 14 14.17 -7.84 -0.48
N ILE A 15 13.44 -8.06 0.61
CA ILE A 15 11.99 -7.90 0.65
C ILE A 15 11.58 -6.44 0.42
N ILE A 16 12.25 -5.49 1.07
CA ILE A 16 11.98 -4.06 0.88
C ILE A 16 12.19 -3.65 -0.58
N VAL A 17 13.28 -4.08 -1.20
CA VAL A 17 13.56 -3.79 -2.62
C VAL A 17 12.45 -4.37 -3.52
N LYS A 18 12.06 -5.62 -3.29
CA LYS A 18 10.96 -6.26 -4.03
C LYS A 18 9.62 -5.55 -3.82
N ALA A 19 9.30 -5.18 -2.58
CA ALA A 19 8.08 -4.45 -2.26
C ALA A 19 8.02 -3.10 -2.97
N LYS A 20 9.10 -2.31 -2.95
CA LYS A 20 9.20 -1.04 -3.68
C LYS A 20 8.97 -1.23 -5.18
N ALA A 21 9.58 -2.25 -5.79
CA ALA A 21 9.40 -2.55 -7.20
C ALA A 21 7.95 -2.95 -7.54
N ILE A 22 7.31 -3.76 -6.70
CA ILE A 22 5.90 -4.16 -6.86
C ILE A 22 4.99 -2.93 -6.76
N ILE A 23 5.14 -2.11 -5.72
CA ILE A 23 4.33 -0.90 -5.52
C ILE A 23 4.48 0.03 -6.73
N SER A 24 5.71 0.32 -7.16
CA SER A 24 5.97 1.17 -8.32
C SER A 24 5.30 0.63 -9.58
N ARG A 25 5.41 -0.68 -9.84
CA ARG A 25 4.79 -1.32 -11.00
C ARG A 25 3.27 -1.19 -10.99
N TYR A 26 2.63 -1.50 -9.89
CA TYR A 26 1.17 -1.51 -9.81
C TYR A 26 0.57 -0.12 -9.67
N SER A 27 1.23 0.81 -8.99
CA SER A 27 0.78 2.22 -8.94
C SER A 27 0.78 2.84 -10.34
N ASN A 28 1.83 2.62 -11.12
CA ASN A 28 1.91 3.09 -12.52
C ASN A 28 0.85 2.42 -13.42
N ALA A 29 0.64 1.11 -13.24
CA ALA A 29 -0.35 0.37 -14.02
C ALA A 29 -1.81 0.76 -13.70
N THR A 30 -2.06 1.42 -12.57
CA THR A 30 -3.42 1.82 -12.16
C THR A 30 -4.03 2.79 -13.17
N ASP A 31 -3.30 3.83 -13.57
CA ASP A 31 -3.78 4.81 -14.55
C ASP A 31 -4.01 4.20 -15.93
N GLU A 32 -3.09 3.35 -16.38
CA GLU A 32 -3.20 2.65 -17.65
C GLU A 32 -4.41 1.71 -17.67
N HIS A 33 -4.68 1.04 -16.56
CA HIS A 33 -5.83 0.14 -16.44
C HIS A 33 -7.16 0.88 -16.60
N PHE A 34 -7.34 2.01 -15.90
CA PHE A 34 -8.54 2.83 -16.04
C PHE A 34 -8.70 3.41 -17.43
N ALA A 35 -7.60 3.87 -18.05
CA ALA A 35 -7.62 4.37 -19.42
C ALA A 35 -8.01 3.27 -20.43
N LYS A 36 -7.49 2.06 -20.25
CA LYS A 36 -7.83 0.90 -21.10
C LYS A 36 -9.29 0.52 -20.97
N MET A 37 -9.82 0.42 -19.75
CA MET A 37 -11.24 0.11 -19.53
C MET A 37 -12.15 1.15 -20.20
N ARG A 38 -11.81 2.43 -20.09
CA ARG A 38 -12.56 3.51 -20.72
C ARG A 38 -12.54 3.38 -22.24
N ALA A 39 -11.38 3.12 -22.84
CA ALA A 39 -11.24 2.91 -24.27
C ALA A 39 -12.05 1.71 -24.76
N GLU A 40 -12.07 0.60 -24.02
CA GLU A 40 -12.89 -0.58 -24.35
C GLU A 40 -14.39 -0.23 -24.40
N LEU A 41 -14.87 0.59 -23.45
CA LEU A 41 -16.26 1.07 -23.46
C LEU A 41 -16.56 2.02 -24.62
N GLU A 42 -15.63 2.86 -25.01
CA GLU A 42 -15.74 3.73 -26.19
C GLU A 42 -15.89 2.95 -27.50
N HIS A 43 -15.21 1.80 -27.60
CA HIS A 43 -15.24 0.96 -28.79
C HIS A 43 -16.30 -0.16 -28.73
N ALA A 44 -17.06 -0.25 -27.64
CA ALA A 44 -18.12 -1.25 -27.50
C ALA A 44 -19.23 -1.04 -28.58
N ASP A 45 -19.79 -2.16 -29.07
CA ASP A 45 -20.89 -2.16 -30.03
C ASP A 45 -22.20 -1.80 -29.32
N LEU A 46 -22.38 -0.53 -29.07
CA LEU A 46 -23.54 0.07 -28.40
C LEU A 46 -24.09 1.23 -29.23
N SER A 47 -25.40 1.50 -29.12
CA SER A 47 -25.95 2.71 -29.68
C SER A 47 -25.30 3.96 -29.06
N GLU A 48 -25.22 5.08 -29.82
CA GLU A 48 -24.59 6.31 -29.35
C GLU A 48 -25.18 6.85 -28.05
N LYS A 49 -26.46 6.64 -27.79
CA LYS A 49 -27.11 7.01 -26.53
C LYS A 49 -26.64 6.13 -25.40
N ALA A 50 -26.66 4.81 -25.59
CA ALA A 50 -26.21 3.84 -24.59
C ALA A 50 -24.72 4.04 -24.26
N LYS A 51 -23.87 4.26 -25.26
CA LYS A 51 -22.45 4.54 -25.10
C LYS A 51 -22.21 5.78 -24.21
N ARG A 52 -22.88 6.90 -24.48
CA ARG A 52 -22.78 8.11 -23.65
C ARG A 52 -23.20 7.86 -22.21
N ASP A 53 -24.28 7.11 -22.00
CA ASP A 53 -24.79 6.85 -20.65
C ASP A 53 -23.85 5.94 -19.87
N VAL A 54 -23.30 4.90 -20.49
CA VAL A 54 -22.29 3.98 -19.89
C VAL A 54 -21.00 4.74 -19.58
N LEU A 55 -20.48 5.53 -20.51
CA LEU A 55 -19.25 6.30 -20.26
C LEU A 55 -19.42 7.31 -19.13
N ARG A 56 -20.56 8.00 -19.06
CA ARG A 56 -20.86 8.91 -17.94
C ARG A 56 -20.90 8.16 -16.59
N GLY A 57 -21.53 6.98 -16.56
CA GLY A 57 -21.55 6.13 -15.37
C GLY A 57 -20.16 5.67 -14.99
N PHE A 58 -19.38 5.21 -15.96
CA PHE A 58 -18.00 4.79 -15.76
C PHE A 58 -17.13 5.95 -15.23
N ASP A 59 -17.12 7.11 -15.87
CA ASP A 59 -16.30 8.26 -15.48
C ASP A 59 -16.64 8.72 -14.05
N LYS A 60 -17.91 8.66 -13.65
CA LYS A 60 -18.36 8.98 -12.30
C LYS A 60 -17.87 7.97 -11.27
N SER A 61 -17.98 6.66 -11.54
CA SER A 61 -17.61 5.60 -10.61
C SER A 61 -16.12 5.35 -10.59
N SER A 62 -15.45 5.34 -11.75
CA SER A 62 -14.02 5.08 -11.88
C SER A 62 -13.17 6.22 -11.30
N GLY A 63 -13.61 7.47 -11.43
CA GLY A 63 -12.90 8.59 -10.83
C GLY A 63 -12.71 8.43 -9.32
N GLN A 64 -13.74 7.99 -8.62
CA GLN A 64 -13.65 7.76 -7.19
C GLN A 64 -12.81 6.51 -6.85
N SER A 65 -12.97 5.42 -7.59
CA SER A 65 -12.18 4.21 -7.44
C SER A 65 -10.69 4.45 -7.70
N LYS A 66 -10.37 5.27 -8.70
CA LYS A 66 -9.01 5.69 -9.00
C LYS A 66 -8.38 6.50 -7.86
N ILE A 67 -9.11 7.46 -7.28
CA ILE A 67 -8.63 8.23 -6.12
C ILE A 67 -8.32 7.30 -4.95
N ILE A 68 -9.20 6.36 -4.65
CA ILE A 68 -8.97 5.37 -3.60
C ILE A 68 -7.73 4.51 -3.89
N ALA A 69 -7.59 4.02 -5.11
CA ALA A 69 -6.42 3.21 -5.50
C ALA A 69 -5.11 4.00 -5.33
N ILE A 70 -5.06 5.26 -5.76
CA ILE A 70 -3.90 6.14 -5.58
C ILE A 70 -3.58 6.34 -4.10
N GLN A 71 -4.58 6.55 -3.26
CA GLN A 71 -4.39 6.71 -1.81
C GLN A 71 -3.87 5.42 -1.16
N LEU A 72 -4.37 4.25 -1.56
CA LEU A 72 -3.87 2.96 -1.09
C LEU A 72 -2.39 2.77 -1.45
N TRP A 73 -1.99 3.04 -2.70
CA TRP A 73 -0.59 2.99 -3.10
C TRP A 73 0.30 3.98 -2.34
N ALA A 74 -0.24 5.15 -1.98
CA ALA A 74 0.47 6.12 -1.16
C ALA A 74 0.71 5.60 0.27
N TYR A 75 -0.23 4.90 0.88
CA TYR A 75 -0.03 4.24 2.19
C TYR A 75 1.00 3.12 2.11
N GLU A 76 0.89 2.23 1.13
CA GLU A 76 1.84 1.14 0.91
C GLU A 76 3.28 1.68 0.72
N THR A 77 3.42 2.75 -0.07
CA THR A 77 4.72 3.42 -0.27
C THR A 77 5.30 3.93 1.05
N GLN A 78 4.51 4.66 1.84
CA GLN A 78 4.96 5.19 3.13
C GLN A 78 5.32 4.07 4.12
N ILE A 79 4.54 2.98 4.17
CA ILE A 79 4.83 1.83 5.03
C ILE A 79 6.19 1.23 4.67
N VAL A 80 6.42 0.96 3.37
CA VAL A 80 7.68 0.36 2.92
C VAL A 80 8.86 1.31 3.13
N GLU A 81 8.69 2.63 2.96
CA GLU A 81 9.72 3.62 3.25
C GLU A 81 10.10 3.65 4.74
N VAL A 82 9.13 3.61 5.65
CA VAL A 82 9.41 3.56 7.09
C VAL A 82 10.08 2.24 7.47
N MET A 83 9.66 1.13 6.87
CA MET A 83 10.32 -0.18 7.08
C MET A 83 11.77 -0.17 6.58
N ASP A 84 12.04 0.43 5.42
CA ASP A 84 13.40 0.60 4.89
C ASP A 84 14.29 1.42 5.83
N GLN A 85 13.74 2.51 6.39
CA GLN A 85 14.44 3.31 7.40
C GLN A 85 14.75 2.49 8.66
N ILE A 86 13.82 1.63 9.11
CA ILE A 86 14.06 0.74 10.26
C ILE A 86 15.23 -0.20 9.96
N ILE A 87 15.22 -0.87 8.81
CA ILE A 87 16.28 -1.79 8.41
C ILE A 87 17.62 -1.06 8.28
N THR A 88 17.62 0.14 7.74
CA THR A 88 18.81 0.99 7.61
C THR A 88 19.38 1.36 8.98
N GLU A 89 18.55 1.82 9.93
CA GLU A 89 18.98 2.15 11.28
C GLU A 89 19.55 0.94 12.02
N LEU A 90 18.87 -0.20 11.94
CA LEU A 90 19.32 -1.45 12.56
C LEU A 90 20.66 -1.91 11.98
N THR A 91 20.86 -1.76 10.67
CA THR A 91 22.14 -2.10 10.02
C THR A 91 23.25 -1.18 10.47
N ASN A 92 23.02 0.13 10.42
CA ASN A 92 24.04 1.13 10.78
C ASN A 92 24.45 1.03 12.26
N LYS A 93 23.54 0.57 13.10
CA LYS A 93 23.72 0.44 14.54
C LYS A 93 23.81 -1.02 15.00
N ARG A 94 24.39 -1.90 14.16
CA ARG A 94 24.42 -3.34 14.38
C ARG A 94 24.97 -3.77 15.75
N LYS A 95 25.92 -3.02 16.31
CA LYS A 95 26.51 -3.29 17.62
C LYS A 95 25.65 -2.87 18.81
N GLN A 96 24.55 -2.18 18.58
CA GLN A 96 23.68 -1.65 19.64
C GLN A 96 22.42 -2.49 19.88
N TRP A 97 22.29 -3.61 19.19
CA TRP A 97 21.21 -4.56 19.36
C TRP A 97 21.68 -5.99 19.07
N TYR A 98 20.94 -6.95 19.64
CA TYR A 98 21.17 -8.37 19.41
C TYR A 98 19.85 -9.15 19.49
N VAL A 99 19.87 -10.41 19.11
CA VAL A 99 18.71 -11.29 19.20
C VAL A 99 18.86 -12.22 20.38
N ARG A 100 17.86 -12.31 21.21
CA ARG A 100 17.73 -13.27 22.32
C ARG A 100 16.27 -13.74 22.39
N ASP A 101 16.06 -15.04 22.48
CA ASP A 101 14.73 -15.67 22.56
C ASP A 101 13.78 -15.16 21.47
N ASP A 102 14.24 -15.15 20.21
CA ASP A 102 13.53 -14.66 19.02
C ASP A 102 13.03 -13.21 19.11
N ARG A 103 13.65 -12.44 19.98
CA ARG A 103 13.33 -11.01 20.16
C ARG A 103 14.56 -10.15 19.93
N ILE A 104 14.32 -8.98 19.37
CA ILE A 104 15.36 -7.95 19.29
C ILE A 104 15.47 -7.27 20.65
N VAL A 105 16.70 -7.31 21.19
CA VAL A 105 17.07 -6.65 22.44
C VAL A 105 17.97 -5.47 22.08
N PHE A 106 17.62 -4.29 22.54
CA PHE A 106 18.38 -3.08 22.31
C PHE A 106 19.32 -2.82 23.50
N GLY A 107 20.61 -2.67 23.23
CA GLY A 107 21.60 -2.23 24.19
C GLY A 107 21.62 -0.71 24.36
N ASN A 108 20.84 0.03 23.57
CA ASN A 108 20.79 1.49 23.57
C ASN A 108 19.33 1.97 23.61
N ALA A 109 18.98 2.73 24.65
CA ALA A 109 17.61 3.22 24.85
C ALA A 109 17.15 4.17 23.73
N SER A 110 18.05 5.01 23.21
CA SER A 110 17.71 5.94 22.13
C SER A 110 17.40 5.19 20.82
N LEU A 111 18.14 4.12 20.52
CA LEU A 111 17.83 3.27 19.36
C LEU A 111 16.49 2.57 19.53
N HIS A 112 16.23 2.02 20.71
CA HIS A 112 14.95 1.39 21.02
C HIS A 112 13.78 2.37 20.79
N GLN A 113 13.87 3.57 21.36
CA GLN A 113 12.83 4.59 21.20
C GLN A 113 12.62 4.99 19.74
N LEU A 114 13.71 5.15 18.97
CA LEU A 114 13.63 5.47 17.54
C LEU A 114 12.90 4.38 16.75
N ILE A 115 13.27 3.13 16.96
CA ILE A 115 12.64 2.00 16.25
C ILE A 115 11.19 1.83 16.69
N SER A 116 10.88 1.93 17.98
CA SER A 116 9.50 1.87 18.48
C SER A 116 8.61 2.94 17.84
N LYS A 117 9.06 4.19 17.78
CA LYS A 117 8.32 5.27 17.12
C LYS A 117 8.08 5.03 15.63
N LYS A 118 9.06 4.44 14.93
CA LYS A 118 8.88 4.07 13.53
C LYS A 118 7.88 2.91 13.36
N MET A 119 7.91 1.92 14.25
CA MET A 119 6.93 0.82 14.25
C MET A 119 5.51 1.31 14.55
N GLU A 120 5.34 2.23 15.50
CA GLU A 120 4.06 2.90 15.74
C GLU A 120 3.55 3.61 14.48
N ARG A 121 4.44 4.28 13.74
CA ARG A 121 4.07 4.92 12.47
C ARG A 121 3.62 3.91 11.42
N VAL A 122 4.29 2.77 11.28
CA VAL A 122 3.87 1.67 10.39
C VAL A 122 2.47 1.18 10.76
N GLN A 123 2.23 0.96 12.06
CA GLN A 123 0.93 0.53 12.54
C GLN A 123 -0.17 1.55 12.21
N GLN A 124 0.06 2.84 12.48
CA GLN A 124 -0.90 3.91 12.17
C GLN A 124 -1.23 3.98 10.68
N LEU A 125 -0.22 3.83 9.81
CA LEU A 125 -0.43 3.81 8.36
C LEU A 125 -1.24 2.59 7.93
N GLY A 126 -0.98 1.42 8.51
CA GLY A 126 -1.76 0.21 8.24
C GLY A 126 -3.22 0.32 8.68
N GLU A 127 -3.47 0.95 9.85
CA GLU A 127 -4.83 1.21 10.33
C GLU A 127 -5.58 2.17 9.39
N GLN A 128 -4.93 3.24 8.93
CA GLN A 128 -5.50 4.19 7.98
C GLN A 128 -5.81 3.54 6.62
N GLU A 129 -4.92 2.70 6.13
CA GLU A 129 -5.11 1.94 4.91
C GLU A 129 -6.31 0.99 5.02
N GLU A 130 -6.41 0.24 6.11
CA GLU A 130 -7.52 -0.69 6.34
C GLU A 130 -8.86 0.04 6.47
N GLU A 131 -8.91 1.19 7.13
CA GLU A 131 -10.11 2.03 7.20
C GLU A 131 -10.55 2.51 5.81
N LEU A 132 -9.60 2.95 4.98
CA LEU A 132 -9.88 3.33 3.60
C LEU A 132 -10.43 2.16 2.79
N ARG A 133 -9.85 0.96 2.90
CA ARG A 133 -10.33 -0.26 2.25
C ARG A 133 -11.75 -0.60 2.67
N ARG A 134 -12.05 -0.59 3.97
CA ARG A 134 -13.39 -0.87 4.51
C ARG A 134 -14.41 0.15 4.02
N SER A 135 -14.08 1.43 4.01
CA SER A 135 -14.95 2.49 3.53
C SER A 135 -15.24 2.35 2.03
N ALA A 136 -14.25 1.94 1.24
CA ALA A 136 -14.40 1.68 -0.19
C ALA A 136 -15.36 0.51 -0.46
N VAL A 137 -15.20 -0.61 0.25
CA VAL A 137 -16.08 -1.78 0.14
C VAL A 137 -17.52 -1.42 0.54
N LYS A 138 -17.70 -0.70 1.65
CA LYS A 138 -19.03 -0.27 2.10
C LYS A 138 -19.73 0.57 1.04
N ARG A 139 -19.04 1.56 0.45
CA ARG A 139 -19.61 2.40 -0.63
C ARG A 139 -19.95 1.60 -1.87
N ALA A 140 -19.12 0.62 -2.24
CA ALA A 140 -19.40 -0.24 -3.37
C ALA A 140 -20.70 -1.03 -3.17
N ASN A 141 -20.90 -1.60 -1.98
CA ASN A 141 -22.13 -2.33 -1.63
C ASN A 141 -23.35 -1.41 -1.62
N GLU A 142 -23.27 -0.22 -1.01
CA GLU A 142 -24.37 0.76 -1.00
C GLU A 142 -24.78 1.23 -2.42
N ASN A 143 -23.85 1.23 -3.36
CA ASN A 143 -24.15 1.56 -4.75
C ASN A 143 -24.82 0.40 -5.49
N LEU A 144 -24.48 -0.85 -5.18
CA LEU A 144 -25.15 -2.04 -5.74
C LEU A 144 -26.59 -2.14 -5.27
N ASP A 145 -26.85 -1.87 -3.99
CA ASP A 145 -28.21 -1.91 -3.41
C ASP A 145 -29.15 -0.84 -4.02
N LYS A 146 -28.63 0.22 -4.58
CA LYS A 146 -29.43 1.28 -5.25
C LYS A 146 -29.79 0.96 -6.70
N VAL A 147 -29.18 -0.07 -7.28
CA VAL A 147 -29.38 -0.46 -8.69
C VAL A 147 -30.37 -1.65 -8.78
N ASN A 148 -30.58 -2.35 -7.68
CA ASN A 148 -31.58 -3.42 -7.53
C ASN A 148 -32.90 -2.86 -6.99
#